data_df4fa4890618210fb8302d3c2ecfe12f
#
_entry.id   df4fa4890618210fb8302d3c2ecfe12f
#
_cell.length_a   1.000
_cell.length_b   1.000
_cell.length_c   1.000
_cell.angle_alpha   90.00
_cell.angle_beta   90.00
_cell.angle_gamma   90.00
#
_symmetry.space_group_name_H-M   'P 1'
#
loop_
_entity.id
_entity.type
_entity.pdbx_description
1 polymer ?
#
loop_
_entity_poly.entity_id
_entity_poly.type
_entity_poly.pdbx_seq_one_letter_code
_entity_poly.pdbx_strand_id
1 'polypeptide(L)'
;MCRALSVNERGYYKWLNNGERPKKWQSLLAEIHRILDEDPNNDNYGADRMLIALTQRGIITSLSSVRRAMRKGNLLKPNRRSPDGLTKADKKAMRPQNLLKRNFTAKAPNEKWLTDISQVQCSDGKLYIAPVFDCFGGEIISLAMDTNMKKELCISAVEAAFKLRNPCSGVLVHSDAGSQYTSDAYKLMLGKHHAVQSMSDVGKCYDNARMESFFATLKKEKLYRINTAKMTVEQVKKIIFRYVMIYYNRKRISTVNPGGWPPTVYREKSAVTCTAA
;
A
#
# COMPACT_ATOMS: atom_id res chain seq x y z
N MET A 1 37.52 -41.01 -24.39
CA MET A 1 36.18 -40.41 -24.23
C MET A 1 36.16 -38.96 -24.75
N CYS A 2 36.96 -38.01 -24.26
CA CYS A 2 36.94 -36.62 -24.69
C CYS A 2 37.15 -36.39 -26.18
N ARG A 3 38.08 -37.14 -26.82
CA ARG A 3 38.30 -37.09 -28.27
C ARG A 3 37.11 -37.61 -29.07
N ALA A 4 36.42 -38.66 -28.62
CA ALA A 4 35.27 -39.24 -29.28
C ALA A 4 34.05 -38.31 -29.22
N LEU A 5 33.97 -37.46 -28.19
CA LEU A 5 32.86 -36.48 -27.99
C LEU A 5 33.24 -35.07 -28.43
N SER A 6 34.43 -34.88 -29.05
CA SER A 6 34.92 -33.56 -29.48
C SER A 6 34.90 -32.48 -28.38
N VAL A 7 35.12 -32.87 -27.13
CA VAL A 7 35.16 -31.96 -25.98
C VAL A 7 36.61 -31.78 -25.50
N ASN A 8 36.92 -30.55 -25.07
CA ASN A 8 38.23 -30.24 -24.52
C ASN A 8 38.43 -30.97 -23.18
N GLU A 9 39.51 -31.78 -23.10
CA GLU A 9 39.83 -32.61 -21.95
C GLU A 9 39.96 -31.79 -20.65
N ARG A 10 40.62 -30.63 -20.70
CA ARG A 10 40.77 -29.68 -19.58
C ARG A 10 39.40 -29.11 -19.13
N GLY A 11 38.50 -28.87 -20.09
CA GLY A 11 37.14 -28.45 -19.83
C GLY A 11 36.31 -29.53 -19.15
N TYR A 12 36.44 -30.78 -19.57
CA TYR A 12 35.79 -31.93 -18.98
C TYR A 12 36.23 -32.17 -17.53
N TYR A 13 37.55 -32.21 -17.25
CA TYR A 13 38.03 -32.36 -15.88
C TYR A 13 37.69 -31.18 -14.98
N LYS A 14 37.70 -29.96 -15.50
CA LYS A 14 37.23 -28.78 -14.77
C LYS A 14 35.74 -28.88 -14.42
N TRP A 15 34.92 -29.41 -15.33
CA TRP A 15 33.46 -29.65 -15.07
C TRP A 15 33.30 -30.77 -14.04
N LEU A 16 34.01 -31.87 -14.17
CA LEU A 16 33.98 -33.02 -13.25
C LEU A 16 34.39 -32.61 -11.84
N ASN A 17 35.49 -31.85 -11.69
CA ASN A 17 36.04 -31.42 -10.40
C ASN A 17 35.27 -30.24 -9.77
N ASN A 18 34.50 -29.50 -10.54
CA ASN A 18 33.73 -28.37 -9.99
C ASN A 18 32.52 -28.81 -9.15
N GLY A 19 32.15 -30.11 -9.17
CA GLY A 19 30.95 -30.58 -8.50
C GLY A 19 29.70 -29.82 -8.91
N GLU A 20 28.56 -30.15 -8.36
CA GLU A 20 27.37 -29.35 -8.48
C GLU A 20 27.46 -28.10 -7.56
N ARG A 21 28.23 -27.10 -7.99
CA ARG A 21 28.20 -25.82 -7.28
C ARG A 21 26.80 -25.24 -7.43
N PRO A 22 26.14 -24.87 -6.33
CA PRO A 22 24.84 -24.28 -6.41
C PRO A 22 24.89 -23.05 -7.32
N LYS A 23 24.05 -23.02 -8.34
CA LYS A 23 24.02 -21.90 -9.30
C LYS A 23 23.62 -20.64 -8.52
N LYS A 24 24.22 -19.49 -8.80
CA LYS A 24 23.96 -18.20 -8.12
C LYS A 24 22.47 -17.89 -7.94
N TRP A 25 21.60 -18.33 -8.86
CA TRP A 25 20.18 -18.14 -8.73
C TRP A 25 19.53 -19.03 -7.66
N GLN A 26 20.11 -20.18 -7.30
CA GLN A 26 19.56 -21.09 -6.28
C GLN A 26 19.75 -20.51 -4.87
N SER A 27 20.93 -19.98 -4.55
CA SER A 27 21.16 -19.28 -3.28
C SER A 27 20.26 -18.03 -3.16
N LEU A 28 20.13 -17.26 -4.24
CA LEU A 28 19.23 -16.11 -4.27
C LEU A 28 17.75 -16.52 -4.12
N LEU A 29 17.34 -17.64 -4.71
CA LEU A 29 15.99 -18.16 -4.57
C LEU A 29 15.70 -18.61 -3.13
N ALA A 30 16.67 -19.21 -2.45
CA ALA A 30 16.53 -19.56 -1.04
C ALA A 30 16.28 -18.32 -0.15
N GLU A 31 17.01 -17.24 -0.39
CA GLU A 31 16.76 -15.97 0.33
C GLU A 31 15.39 -15.36 0.00
N ILE A 32 14.96 -15.47 -1.26
CA ILE A 32 13.61 -15.02 -1.66
C ILE A 32 12.54 -15.82 -0.91
N HIS A 33 12.68 -17.14 -0.78
CA HIS A 33 11.75 -17.97 -0.01
C HIS A 33 11.72 -17.56 1.47
N ARG A 34 12.86 -17.30 2.11
CA ARG A 34 12.89 -16.79 3.49
C ARG A 34 12.09 -15.51 3.66
N ILE A 35 12.20 -14.57 2.69
CA ILE A 35 11.40 -13.33 2.70
C ILE A 35 9.91 -13.63 2.59
N LEU A 36 9.53 -14.58 1.72
CA LEU A 36 8.15 -14.95 1.52
C LEU A 36 7.53 -15.63 2.76
N ASP A 37 8.32 -16.42 3.46
CA ASP A 37 7.89 -17.19 4.64
C ASP A 37 7.69 -16.33 5.90
N GLU A 38 8.27 -15.11 5.95
CA GLU A 38 8.12 -14.20 7.09
C GLU A 38 6.70 -13.67 7.29
N ASP A 39 5.95 -13.53 6.21
CA ASP A 39 4.54 -13.11 6.28
C ASP A 39 3.80 -13.64 5.04
N PRO A 40 2.63 -14.29 5.23
CA PRO A 40 1.83 -14.83 4.11
C PRO A 40 1.44 -13.78 3.04
N ASN A 41 1.45 -12.49 3.39
CA ASN A 41 1.15 -11.44 2.43
C ASN A 41 2.39 -11.02 1.60
N ASN A 42 3.60 -11.44 1.95
CA ASN A 42 4.81 -11.19 1.16
C ASN A 42 4.77 -11.88 -0.21
N ASP A 43 3.90 -12.87 -0.39
CA ASP A 43 3.64 -13.52 -1.68
C ASP A 43 3.12 -12.54 -2.76
N ASN A 44 2.78 -11.30 -2.36
CA ASN A 44 2.45 -10.19 -3.24
C ASN A 44 3.66 -9.45 -3.83
N TYR A 45 4.88 -9.76 -3.38
CA TYR A 45 6.05 -9.06 -3.85
C TYR A 45 6.39 -9.44 -5.29
N GLY A 46 6.40 -8.45 -6.17
CA GLY A 46 7.06 -8.55 -7.47
C GLY A 46 8.57 -8.36 -7.34
N ALA A 47 9.28 -8.51 -8.45
CA ALA A 47 10.75 -8.45 -8.47
C ALA A 47 11.32 -7.14 -7.91
N ASP A 48 10.65 -6.01 -8.12
CA ASP A 48 11.11 -4.70 -7.65
C ASP A 48 11.08 -4.61 -6.11
N ARG A 49 9.97 -5.03 -5.47
CA ARG A 49 9.90 -5.08 -4.00
C ARG A 49 10.81 -6.15 -3.42
N MET A 50 10.95 -7.28 -4.09
CA MET A 50 11.87 -8.33 -3.67
C MET A 50 13.32 -7.85 -3.70
N LEU A 51 13.71 -7.06 -4.71
CA LEU A 51 15.04 -6.44 -4.76
C LEU A 51 15.26 -5.51 -3.56
N ILE A 52 14.27 -4.67 -3.23
CA ILE A 52 14.34 -3.77 -2.06
C ILE A 52 14.50 -4.58 -0.77
N ALA A 53 13.70 -5.64 -0.58
CA ALA A 53 13.77 -6.50 0.59
C ALA A 53 15.13 -7.18 0.74
N LEU A 54 15.71 -7.66 -0.35
CA LEU A 54 17.06 -8.23 -0.37
C LEU A 54 18.12 -7.19 -0.03
N THR A 55 18.01 -5.99 -0.60
CA THR A 55 18.94 -4.87 -0.33
C THR A 55 18.91 -4.47 1.14
N GLN A 56 17.72 -4.41 1.76
CA GLN A 56 17.56 -4.11 3.20
C GLN A 56 18.23 -5.16 4.09
N ARG A 57 18.48 -6.37 3.58
CA ARG A 57 19.22 -7.47 4.25
C ARG A 57 20.70 -7.52 3.90
N GLY A 58 21.20 -6.51 3.19
CA GLY A 58 22.60 -6.46 2.76
C GLY A 58 22.95 -7.37 1.59
N ILE A 59 21.93 -7.96 0.91
CA ILE A 59 22.17 -8.81 -0.26
C ILE A 59 22.22 -7.94 -1.52
N ILE A 60 23.43 -7.75 -2.03
CA ILE A 60 23.67 -6.96 -3.25
C ILE A 60 23.41 -7.83 -4.47
N THR A 61 22.40 -7.47 -5.24
CA THR A 61 21.99 -8.18 -6.46
C THR A 61 21.35 -7.23 -7.47
N SER A 62 21.16 -7.68 -8.70
CA SER A 62 20.49 -6.91 -9.75
C SER A 62 19.03 -7.34 -9.92
N LEU A 63 18.18 -6.44 -10.40
CA LEU A 63 16.77 -6.72 -10.70
C LEU A 63 16.63 -7.89 -11.70
N SER A 64 17.54 -7.99 -12.69
CA SER A 64 17.55 -9.09 -13.66
C SER A 64 17.84 -10.43 -13.00
N SER A 65 18.74 -10.47 -12.01
CA SER A 65 19.04 -11.68 -11.24
C SER A 65 17.84 -12.09 -10.39
N VAL A 66 17.18 -11.14 -9.72
CA VAL A 66 15.96 -11.39 -8.94
C VAL A 66 14.84 -11.94 -9.85
N ARG A 67 14.58 -11.29 -10.98
CA ARG A 67 13.58 -11.76 -11.95
C ARG A 67 13.87 -13.17 -12.46
N ARG A 68 15.15 -13.47 -12.71
CA ARG A 68 15.57 -14.83 -13.13
C ARG A 68 15.31 -15.87 -12.04
N ALA A 69 15.71 -15.59 -10.80
CA ALA A 69 15.48 -16.47 -9.67
C ALA A 69 13.97 -16.70 -9.43
N MET A 70 13.17 -15.63 -9.39
CA MET A 70 11.71 -15.71 -9.22
C MET A 70 11.04 -16.48 -10.37
N ARG A 71 11.50 -16.32 -11.62
CA ARG A 71 10.98 -17.09 -12.77
C ARG A 71 11.28 -18.56 -12.63
N LYS A 72 12.50 -18.92 -12.22
CA LYS A 72 12.91 -20.33 -11.98
C LYS A 72 12.15 -20.96 -10.82
N GLY A 73 11.79 -20.18 -9.80
CA GLY A 73 10.95 -20.61 -8.68
C GLY A 73 9.44 -20.51 -8.92
N ASN A 74 8.97 -20.17 -10.14
CA ASN A 74 7.55 -19.95 -10.47
C ASN A 74 6.84 -18.93 -9.55
N LEU A 75 7.57 -17.93 -9.07
CA LEU A 75 7.08 -16.91 -8.13
C LEU A 75 6.51 -15.65 -8.83
N LEU A 76 6.70 -15.50 -10.15
CA LEU A 76 6.18 -14.37 -10.91
C LEU A 76 4.68 -14.56 -11.18
N LYS A 77 3.86 -13.65 -10.67
CA LYS A 77 2.40 -13.67 -10.85
C LYS A 77 2.00 -12.80 -12.05
N PRO A 78 1.01 -13.23 -12.85
CA PRO A 78 0.48 -12.41 -13.94
C PRO A 78 -0.22 -11.16 -13.38
N ASN A 79 -0.13 -10.05 -14.12
CA ASN A 79 -0.81 -8.80 -13.77
C ASN A 79 -2.33 -8.99 -13.95
N ARG A 80 -3.08 -8.98 -12.85
CA ARG A 80 -4.55 -8.95 -12.90
C ARG A 80 -5.01 -7.50 -13.02
N ARG A 81 -5.64 -7.16 -14.14
CA ARG A 81 -6.36 -5.88 -14.32
C ARG A 81 -7.80 -6.10 -13.91
N SER A 82 -8.36 -5.19 -13.11
CA SER A 82 -9.80 -5.07 -12.87
C SER A 82 -10.24 -3.66 -13.21
N PRO A 83 -11.28 -3.47 -14.02
CA PRO A 83 -11.92 -2.18 -14.22
C PRO A 83 -12.94 -1.94 -13.11
N ASP A 84 -13.23 -0.66 -12.82
CA ASP A 84 -14.49 -0.02 -12.39
C ASP A 84 -14.34 0.93 -11.22
N GLY A 85 -14.62 2.21 -11.53
CA GLY A 85 -14.86 3.28 -10.56
C GLY A 85 -16.35 3.37 -10.21
N LEU A 86 -16.67 3.66 -8.94
CA LEU A 86 -18.03 3.51 -8.37
C LEU A 86 -18.66 4.80 -7.83
N THR A 87 -18.03 5.97 -7.92
CA THR A 87 -18.55 7.19 -7.28
C THR A 87 -19.31 8.10 -8.25
N LYS A 88 -20.55 8.46 -7.88
CA LYS A 88 -21.35 9.52 -8.54
C LYS A 88 -21.22 10.80 -7.72
N ALA A 89 -20.76 11.89 -8.35
CA ALA A 89 -20.61 13.18 -7.72
C ALA A 89 -21.94 13.91 -7.61
N ASP A 90 -22.22 14.52 -6.45
CA ASP A 90 -23.34 15.48 -6.28
C ASP A 90 -22.98 16.82 -6.93
N LYS A 91 -23.81 17.29 -7.88
CA LYS A 91 -23.53 18.46 -8.72
C LYS A 91 -23.97 19.80 -8.10
N LYS A 92 -24.70 19.83 -6.98
CA LYS A 92 -25.36 21.05 -6.46
C LYS A 92 -24.76 21.63 -5.17
N ALA A 93 -23.86 20.98 -4.48
CA ALA A 93 -23.33 21.49 -3.22
C ALA A 93 -22.21 22.52 -3.43
N MET A 94 -22.20 23.59 -2.61
CA MET A 94 -21.11 24.56 -2.52
C MET A 94 -19.85 23.84 -2.00
N ARG A 95 -18.76 23.82 -2.79
CA ARG A 95 -17.62 22.95 -2.57
C ARG A 95 -16.37 23.73 -2.19
N PRO A 96 -15.56 23.23 -1.26
CA PRO A 96 -14.21 23.72 -1.04
C PRO A 96 -13.36 23.62 -2.30
N GLN A 97 -12.39 24.54 -2.43
CA GLN A 97 -11.45 24.55 -3.54
C GLN A 97 -10.51 23.34 -3.50
N ASN A 98 -10.05 22.92 -4.66
CA ASN A 98 -8.98 21.94 -4.79
C ASN A 98 -7.62 22.58 -4.47
N LEU A 99 -7.24 22.55 -3.20
CA LEU A 99 -5.97 23.10 -2.73
C LEU A 99 -4.80 22.12 -2.94
N LEU A 100 -5.10 20.82 -3.03
CA LEU A 100 -4.08 19.79 -3.25
C LEU A 100 -3.43 19.89 -4.64
N LYS A 101 -4.24 20.20 -5.69
CA LYS A 101 -3.79 20.36 -7.08
C LYS A 101 -2.86 19.23 -7.55
N ARG A 102 -3.13 17.98 -7.16
CA ARG A 102 -2.30 16.77 -7.43
C ARG A 102 -0.90 16.81 -6.82
N ASN A 103 -0.61 17.76 -5.95
CA ASN A 103 0.66 17.79 -5.22
C ASN A 103 0.56 16.94 -3.95
N PHE A 104 0.83 15.64 -4.10
CA PHE A 104 0.84 14.66 -3.02
C PHE A 104 2.15 14.63 -2.23
N THR A 105 3.10 15.49 -2.53
CA THR A 105 4.36 15.56 -1.79
C THR A 105 4.13 16.28 -0.47
N ALA A 106 4.52 15.66 0.63
CA ALA A 106 4.54 16.24 1.96
C ALA A 106 5.97 16.20 2.50
N LYS A 107 6.40 17.26 3.18
CA LYS A 107 7.76 17.37 3.76
C LYS A 107 7.82 16.77 5.16
N ALA A 108 6.70 16.76 5.86
CA ALA A 108 6.56 16.24 7.21
C ALA A 108 5.27 15.41 7.37
N PRO A 109 5.21 14.51 8.38
CA PRO A 109 3.98 13.84 8.75
C PRO A 109 2.87 14.84 9.12
N ASN A 110 1.62 14.49 8.81
CA ASN A 110 0.43 15.27 9.13
C ASN A 110 0.29 16.61 8.39
N GLU A 111 1.02 16.83 7.31
CA GLU A 111 0.87 18.02 6.45
C GLU A 111 -0.35 17.90 5.54
N LYS A 112 -0.53 16.71 4.93
CA LYS A 112 -1.61 16.42 3.97
C LYS A 112 -2.18 15.05 4.22
N TRP A 113 -3.46 14.99 4.51
CA TRP A 113 -4.22 13.75 4.62
C TRP A 113 -5.20 13.60 3.47
N LEU A 114 -5.34 12.38 2.99
CA LEU A 114 -6.34 12.02 1.98
C LEU A 114 -7.33 11.05 2.60
N THR A 115 -8.59 11.15 2.19
CA THR A 115 -9.64 10.21 2.56
C THR A 115 -10.57 9.95 1.39
N ASP A 116 -11.19 8.79 1.36
CA ASP A 116 -12.14 8.35 0.34
C ASP A 116 -12.90 7.13 0.87
N ILE A 117 -14.01 6.76 0.25
CA ILE A 117 -14.82 5.60 0.63
C ILE A 117 -14.73 4.53 -0.44
N SER A 118 -14.46 3.30 -0.03
CA SER A 118 -14.62 2.11 -0.88
C SER A 118 -15.59 1.13 -0.26
N GLN A 119 -16.17 0.24 -1.08
CA GLN A 119 -17.09 -0.79 -0.61
C GLN A 119 -16.62 -2.19 -0.98
N VAL A 120 -17.06 -3.17 -0.18
CA VAL A 120 -16.85 -4.60 -0.40
C VAL A 120 -18.16 -5.34 -0.16
N GLN A 121 -18.50 -6.27 -1.05
CA GLN A 121 -19.68 -7.16 -0.85
C GLN A 121 -19.31 -8.29 0.09
N CYS A 122 -20.13 -8.50 1.12
CA CYS A 122 -20.07 -9.60 2.08
C CYS A 122 -21.33 -10.47 1.99
N SER A 123 -21.36 -11.60 2.69
CA SER A 123 -22.50 -12.53 2.70
C SER A 123 -23.74 -11.92 3.35
N ASP A 124 -23.56 -11.06 4.35
CA ASP A 124 -24.60 -10.45 5.18
C ASP A 124 -24.77 -8.94 4.89
N GLY A 125 -24.23 -8.43 3.78
CA GLY A 125 -24.40 -7.04 3.37
C GLY A 125 -23.19 -6.43 2.71
N LYS A 126 -23.12 -5.09 2.72
CA LYS A 126 -21.99 -4.30 2.21
C LYS A 126 -21.18 -3.76 3.36
N LEU A 127 -19.88 -3.80 3.20
CA LEU A 127 -18.93 -3.14 4.09
C LEU A 127 -18.36 -1.90 3.40
N TYR A 128 -18.48 -0.75 4.02
CA TYR A 128 -17.87 0.52 3.59
C TYR A 128 -16.60 0.77 4.40
N ILE A 129 -15.57 1.27 3.75
CA ILE A 129 -14.23 1.43 4.28
C ILE A 129 -13.80 2.86 4.03
N ALA A 130 -13.49 3.61 5.09
CA ALA A 130 -13.01 4.99 5.05
C ALA A 130 -11.65 5.08 5.77
N PRO A 131 -10.54 5.00 5.05
CA PRO A 131 -9.21 5.24 5.59
C PRO A 131 -8.84 6.72 5.59
N VAL A 132 -7.92 7.11 6.47
CA VAL A 132 -7.18 8.37 6.39
C VAL A 132 -5.72 8.08 6.08
N PHE A 133 -5.25 8.58 4.96
CA PHE A 133 -3.93 8.35 4.37
C PHE A 133 -3.04 9.56 4.56
N ASP A 134 -1.85 9.41 5.14
CA ASP A 134 -0.84 10.46 5.23
C ASP A 134 0.05 10.46 3.99
N CYS A 135 0.11 11.59 3.30
CA CYS A 135 0.91 11.75 2.09
C CYS A 135 2.42 11.66 2.33
N PHE A 136 2.91 11.91 3.55
CA PHE A 136 4.34 11.90 3.86
C PHE A 136 5.00 10.54 3.60
N GLY A 137 4.46 9.46 4.15
CA GLY A 137 5.04 8.11 4.00
C GLY A 137 4.07 7.09 3.41
N GLY A 138 2.84 7.50 3.13
CA GLY A 138 1.78 6.61 2.66
C GLY A 138 1.15 5.76 3.77
N GLU A 139 1.22 6.21 5.03
CA GLU A 139 0.65 5.52 6.17
C GLU A 139 -0.87 5.68 6.23
N ILE A 140 -1.58 4.62 6.54
CA ILE A 140 -2.99 4.70 6.93
C ILE A 140 -3.04 5.00 8.42
N ILE A 141 -3.38 6.23 8.76
CA ILE A 141 -3.43 6.70 10.15
C ILE A 141 -4.58 6.04 10.90
N SER A 142 -5.74 6.05 10.29
CA SER A 142 -6.98 5.50 10.85
C SER A 142 -7.78 4.78 9.78
N LEU A 143 -8.70 3.93 10.22
CA LEU A 143 -9.51 3.10 9.35
C LEU A 143 -10.87 2.90 10.00
N ALA A 144 -11.89 3.60 9.50
CA ALA A 144 -13.28 3.35 9.89
C ALA A 144 -13.95 2.40 8.91
N MET A 145 -14.80 1.51 9.44
CA MET A 145 -15.51 0.50 8.65
C MET A 145 -16.93 0.31 9.19
N ASP A 146 -17.93 0.46 8.34
CA ASP A 146 -19.35 0.32 8.71
C ASP A 146 -20.16 -0.36 7.60
N THR A 147 -21.35 -0.80 7.94
CA THR A 147 -22.36 -1.32 6.99
C THR A 147 -23.13 -0.20 6.29
N ASN A 148 -23.03 1.04 6.76
CA ASN A 148 -23.70 2.21 6.22
C ASN A 148 -22.70 3.25 5.71
N MET A 149 -22.95 3.78 4.50
CA MET A 149 -22.15 4.85 3.89
C MET A 149 -22.71 6.23 4.29
N LYS A 150 -22.76 6.51 5.59
CA LYS A 150 -23.21 7.81 6.12
C LYS A 150 -22.01 8.72 6.40
N LYS A 151 -22.29 10.03 6.61
CA LYS A 151 -21.26 11.02 6.98
C LYS A 151 -20.50 10.67 8.26
N GLU A 152 -21.14 9.96 9.20
CA GLU A 152 -20.57 9.51 10.46
C GLU A 152 -19.35 8.59 10.25
N LEU A 153 -19.35 7.79 9.19
CA LEU A 153 -18.21 6.94 8.82
C LEU A 153 -16.97 7.79 8.51
N CYS A 154 -17.12 8.85 7.71
CA CYS A 154 -16.00 9.74 7.36
C CYS A 154 -15.55 10.57 8.55
N ILE A 155 -16.50 11.08 9.34
CA ILE A 155 -16.23 11.85 10.55
C ILE A 155 -15.43 11.00 11.54
N SER A 156 -15.90 9.79 11.84
CA SER A 156 -15.20 8.90 12.79
C SER A 156 -13.79 8.52 12.33
N ALA A 157 -13.59 8.32 11.01
CA ALA A 157 -12.27 8.07 10.46
C ALA A 157 -11.30 9.23 10.71
N VAL A 158 -11.72 10.45 10.39
CA VAL A 158 -10.87 11.64 10.51
C VAL A 158 -10.67 12.04 11.98
N GLU A 159 -11.70 11.98 12.83
CA GLU A 159 -11.56 12.21 14.28
C GLU A 159 -10.59 11.23 14.94
N ALA A 160 -10.66 9.94 14.56
CA ALA A 160 -9.71 8.95 15.05
C ALA A 160 -8.26 9.28 14.62
N ALA A 161 -8.07 9.79 13.40
CA ALA A 161 -6.77 10.23 12.93
C ALA A 161 -6.24 11.44 13.72
N PHE A 162 -7.08 12.45 13.98
CA PHE A 162 -6.72 13.60 14.82
C PHE A 162 -6.38 13.18 16.25
N LYS A 163 -7.19 12.30 16.85
CA LYS A 163 -6.94 11.77 18.18
C LYS A 163 -5.60 11.02 18.28
N LEU A 164 -5.26 10.25 17.25
CA LEU A 164 -4.04 9.45 17.20
C LEU A 164 -2.78 10.29 16.97
N ARG A 165 -2.88 11.30 16.11
CA ARG A 165 -1.73 12.11 15.67
C ARG A 165 -1.55 13.40 16.45
N ASN A 166 -2.62 13.97 16.95
CA ASN A 166 -2.64 15.26 17.66
C ASN A 166 -1.75 16.32 17.01
N PRO A 167 -1.97 16.65 15.71
CA PRO A 167 -1.09 17.56 14.98
C PRO A 167 -1.18 18.98 15.53
N CYS A 168 -0.03 19.67 15.62
CA CYS A 168 0.06 21.02 16.20
C CYS A 168 -0.51 22.12 15.30
N SER A 169 -0.75 21.89 14.02
CA SER A 169 -1.18 22.91 13.05
C SER A 169 -2.09 22.36 11.97
N GLY A 170 -2.75 23.24 11.24
CA GLY A 170 -3.77 22.93 10.25
C GLY A 170 -3.36 21.92 9.19
N VAL A 171 -3.90 20.72 9.31
CA VAL A 171 -3.72 19.64 8.35
C VAL A 171 -4.58 19.90 7.13
N LEU A 172 -4.05 19.77 5.93
CA LEU A 172 -4.83 19.76 4.70
C LEU A 172 -5.53 18.39 4.57
N VAL A 173 -6.86 18.35 4.73
CA VAL A 173 -7.64 17.11 4.55
C VAL A 173 -8.34 17.15 3.20
N HIS A 174 -7.92 16.29 2.29
CA HIS A 174 -8.45 16.21 0.92
C HIS A 174 -9.32 14.98 0.72
N SER A 175 -10.46 15.17 0.06
CA SER A 175 -11.41 14.11 -0.28
C SER A 175 -11.97 14.27 -1.70
N ASP A 176 -12.74 13.29 -2.16
CA ASP A 176 -13.62 13.48 -3.29
C ASP A 176 -14.79 14.42 -2.92
N ALA A 177 -15.64 14.75 -3.91
CA ALA A 177 -16.79 15.63 -3.73
C ALA A 177 -18.07 14.87 -3.32
N GLY A 178 -17.94 13.77 -2.58
CA GLY A 178 -19.07 13.00 -2.05
C GLY A 178 -19.90 13.77 -1.04
N SER A 179 -21.21 13.46 -0.95
CA SER A 179 -22.14 14.11 -0.03
C SER A 179 -21.75 14.00 1.44
N GLN A 180 -21.03 12.95 1.80
CA GLN A 180 -20.51 12.73 3.15
C GLN A 180 -19.51 13.83 3.55
N TYR A 181 -18.63 14.22 2.64
CA TYR A 181 -17.57 15.21 2.85
C TYR A 181 -18.05 16.67 2.68
N THR A 182 -19.19 16.88 1.98
CA THR A 182 -19.79 18.22 1.84
C THR A 182 -20.74 18.58 2.98
N SER A 183 -21.05 17.63 3.86
CA SER A 183 -21.98 17.84 4.98
C SER A 183 -21.47 18.87 5.98
N ASP A 184 -22.37 19.67 6.55
CA ASP A 184 -22.02 20.69 7.55
C ASP A 184 -21.41 20.07 8.82
N ALA A 185 -21.84 18.87 9.20
CA ALA A 185 -21.25 18.14 10.32
C ALA A 185 -19.77 17.81 10.08
N TYR A 186 -19.40 17.41 8.85
CA TYR A 186 -18.00 17.15 8.49
C TYR A 186 -17.17 18.45 8.48
N LYS A 187 -17.69 19.53 7.93
CA LYS A 187 -17.03 20.86 7.95
C LYS A 187 -16.81 21.34 9.38
N LEU A 188 -17.85 21.22 10.24
CA LEU A 188 -17.77 21.61 11.63
C LEU A 188 -16.70 20.80 12.39
N MET A 189 -16.62 19.50 12.13
CA MET A 189 -15.60 18.62 12.72
C MET A 189 -14.20 19.08 12.29
N LEU A 190 -13.95 19.33 11.00
CA LEU A 190 -12.66 19.86 10.53
C LEU A 190 -12.32 21.22 11.17
N GLY A 191 -13.30 22.10 11.30
CA GLY A 191 -13.13 23.40 11.97
C GLY A 191 -12.68 23.27 13.43
N LYS A 192 -13.21 22.31 14.20
CA LYS A 192 -12.78 22.02 15.58
C LYS A 192 -11.30 21.64 15.67
N HIS A 193 -10.77 21.02 14.63
CA HIS A 193 -9.37 20.61 14.57
C HIS A 193 -8.49 21.61 13.81
N HIS A 194 -9.01 22.80 13.45
CA HIS A 194 -8.30 23.79 12.64
C HIS A 194 -7.74 23.21 11.34
N ALA A 195 -8.42 22.22 10.77
CA ALA A 195 -8.03 21.57 9.54
C ALA A 195 -8.51 22.33 8.31
N VAL A 196 -7.74 22.29 7.25
CA VAL A 196 -8.07 22.93 5.97
C VAL A 196 -8.72 21.90 5.06
N GLN A 197 -9.97 22.11 4.69
CA GLN A 197 -10.67 21.24 3.77
C GLN A 197 -10.27 21.51 2.32
N SER A 198 -9.99 20.44 1.57
CA SER A 198 -9.74 20.46 0.12
C SER A 198 -10.56 19.37 -0.55
N MET A 199 -11.06 19.62 -1.75
CA MET A 199 -11.86 18.66 -2.49
C MET A 199 -11.41 18.54 -3.94
N SER A 200 -11.51 17.32 -4.49
CA SER A 200 -11.30 17.06 -5.91
C SER A 200 -12.32 17.83 -6.77
N ASP A 201 -11.89 18.25 -7.93
CA ASP A 201 -12.80 18.79 -8.92
C ASP A 201 -13.76 17.70 -9.46
N VAL A 202 -14.93 18.11 -9.93
CA VAL A 202 -15.93 17.18 -10.46
C VAL A 202 -15.39 16.41 -11.65
N GLY A 203 -15.47 15.08 -11.59
CA GLY A 203 -15.03 14.21 -12.67
C GLY A 203 -13.51 14.06 -12.82
N LYS A 204 -12.73 14.64 -11.91
CA LYS A 204 -11.27 14.52 -11.91
C LYS A 204 -10.79 13.50 -10.85
N CYS A 205 -10.96 12.22 -11.13
CA CYS A 205 -10.52 11.13 -10.23
C CYS A 205 -9.02 11.20 -9.91
N TYR A 206 -8.19 11.68 -10.82
CA TYR A 206 -6.73 11.84 -10.60
C TYR A 206 -6.36 12.79 -9.44
N ASP A 207 -7.30 13.61 -8.97
CA ASP A 207 -7.05 14.51 -7.85
C ASP A 207 -6.96 13.75 -6.51
N ASN A 208 -7.40 12.47 -6.46
CA ASN A 208 -7.25 11.59 -5.31
C ASN A 208 -6.46 10.29 -5.65
N ALA A 209 -5.54 10.36 -6.61
CA ALA A 209 -4.85 9.21 -7.19
C ALA A 209 -4.08 8.34 -6.16
N ARG A 210 -3.60 8.92 -5.05
CA ARG A 210 -2.94 8.17 -3.97
C ARG A 210 -3.92 7.27 -3.23
N MET A 211 -5.14 7.73 -2.97
CA MET A 211 -6.20 6.91 -2.37
C MET A 211 -6.66 5.81 -3.31
N GLU A 212 -6.83 6.11 -4.61
CA GLU A 212 -7.13 5.10 -5.62
C GLU A 212 -6.04 4.02 -5.67
N SER A 213 -4.77 4.42 -5.62
CA SER A 213 -3.62 3.50 -5.57
C SER A 213 -3.63 2.62 -4.32
N PHE A 214 -3.97 3.20 -3.16
CA PHE A 214 -4.12 2.43 -1.91
C PHE A 214 -5.25 1.40 -2.02
N PHE A 215 -6.44 1.81 -2.46
CA PHE A 215 -7.55 0.87 -2.63
C PHE A 215 -7.26 -0.21 -3.68
N ALA A 216 -6.60 0.14 -4.78
CA ALA A 216 -6.15 -0.84 -5.75
C ALA A 216 -5.17 -1.86 -5.13
N THR A 217 -4.29 -1.41 -4.26
CA THR A 217 -3.37 -2.27 -3.51
C THR A 217 -4.13 -3.21 -2.57
N LEU A 218 -5.02 -2.68 -1.72
CA LEU A 218 -5.85 -3.45 -0.81
C LEU A 218 -6.69 -4.51 -1.55
N LYS A 219 -7.33 -4.11 -2.65
CA LYS A 219 -8.15 -5.00 -3.48
C LYS A 219 -7.31 -6.10 -4.11
N LYS A 220 -6.22 -5.77 -4.78
CA LYS A 220 -5.36 -6.75 -5.50
C LYS A 220 -4.60 -7.68 -4.57
N GLU A 221 -4.03 -7.14 -3.50
CA GLU A 221 -3.16 -7.90 -2.61
C GLU A 221 -3.94 -8.70 -1.56
N LYS A 222 -5.19 -8.33 -1.25
CA LYS A 222 -5.99 -9.03 -0.23
C LYS A 222 -7.40 -9.40 -0.68
N LEU A 223 -8.24 -8.45 -1.05
CA LEU A 223 -9.68 -8.71 -1.22
C LEU A 223 -10.00 -9.62 -2.40
N TYR A 224 -9.31 -9.48 -3.53
CA TYR A 224 -9.52 -10.35 -4.71
C TYR A 224 -8.93 -11.76 -4.56
N ARG A 225 -8.26 -12.05 -3.45
CA ARG A 225 -7.71 -13.37 -3.14
C ARG A 225 -8.58 -14.19 -2.20
N ILE A 226 -9.60 -13.56 -1.64
CA ILE A 226 -10.59 -14.20 -0.75
C ILE A 226 -11.98 -14.02 -1.33
N ASN A 227 -12.87 -14.97 -1.05
CA ASN A 227 -14.25 -14.85 -1.47
C ASN A 227 -15.07 -14.10 -0.41
N THR A 228 -15.02 -12.76 -0.45
CA THR A 228 -15.72 -11.90 0.54
C THR A 228 -17.23 -12.11 0.52
N ALA A 229 -17.82 -12.47 -0.62
CA ALA A 229 -19.26 -12.75 -0.73
C ALA A 229 -19.72 -13.99 0.09
N LYS A 230 -18.79 -14.85 0.52
CA LYS A 230 -19.07 -15.98 1.41
C LYS A 230 -18.66 -15.71 2.87
N MET A 231 -18.21 -14.49 3.19
CA MET A 231 -17.73 -14.09 4.52
C MET A 231 -18.63 -13.03 5.11
N THR A 232 -18.81 -13.04 6.43
CA THR A 232 -19.57 -12.00 7.13
C THR A 232 -18.80 -10.68 7.16
N VAL A 233 -19.50 -9.57 7.33
CA VAL A 233 -18.93 -8.23 7.51
C VAL A 233 -17.86 -8.24 8.59
N GLU A 234 -18.11 -8.88 9.73
CA GLU A 234 -17.14 -8.91 10.84
C GLU A 234 -15.87 -9.70 10.51
N GLN A 235 -15.98 -10.78 9.75
CA GLN A 235 -14.81 -11.51 9.26
C GLN A 235 -13.97 -10.66 8.30
N VAL A 236 -14.63 -9.97 7.37
CA VAL A 236 -13.96 -9.10 6.39
C VAL A 236 -13.33 -7.89 7.07
N LYS A 237 -14.00 -7.26 8.06
CA LYS A 237 -13.42 -6.18 8.88
C LYS A 237 -12.11 -6.60 9.55
N LYS A 238 -12.08 -7.77 10.21
CA LYS A 238 -10.86 -8.30 10.87
C LYS A 238 -9.72 -8.51 9.88
N ILE A 239 -10.02 -9.04 8.69
CA ILE A 239 -9.04 -9.27 7.63
C ILE A 239 -8.47 -7.95 7.11
N ILE A 240 -9.33 -6.97 6.81
CA ILE A 240 -8.91 -5.65 6.32
C ILE A 240 -8.09 -4.93 7.39
N PHE A 241 -8.54 -4.93 8.63
CA PHE A 241 -7.82 -4.29 9.74
C PHE A 241 -6.40 -4.88 9.89
N ARG A 242 -6.28 -6.20 9.94
CA ARG A 242 -4.96 -6.87 10.03
C ARG A 242 -4.08 -6.55 8.83
N TYR A 243 -4.64 -6.60 7.62
CA TYR A 243 -3.89 -6.28 6.42
C TYR A 243 -3.41 -4.82 6.43
N VAL A 244 -4.28 -3.86 6.72
CA VAL A 244 -3.95 -2.43 6.64
C VAL A 244 -3.08 -1.99 7.82
N MET A 245 -3.52 -2.23 9.06
CA MET A 245 -2.87 -1.64 10.24
C MET A 245 -1.60 -2.39 10.64
N ILE A 246 -1.52 -3.70 10.39
CA ILE A 246 -0.37 -4.52 10.78
C ILE A 246 0.57 -4.74 9.60
N TYR A 247 0.08 -5.30 8.48
CA TYR A 247 0.95 -5.65 7.37
C TYR A 247 1.33 -4.44 6.52
N TYR A 248 0.35 -3.74 5.93
CA TYR A 248 0.59 -2.60 5.03
C TYR A 248 1.42 -1.50 5.69
N ASN A 249 1.04 -1.09 6.90
CA ASN A 249 1.71 -0.01 7.61
C ASN A 249 3.09 -0.39 8.18
N ARG A 250 3.27 -1.63 8.67
CA ARG A 250 4.44 -2.00 9.50
C ARG A 250 5.40 -2.99 8.88
N LYS A 251 4.97 -3.74 7.83
CA LYS A 251 5.79 -4.81 7.26
C LYS A 251 6.00 -4.69 5.75
N ARG A 252 4.96 -4.23 5.03
CA ARG A 252 4.96 -4.20 3.58
C ARG A 252 6.01 -3.25 3.03
N ILE A 253 6.89 -3.73 2.15
CA ILE A 253 7.81 -2.89 1.38
C ILE A 253 7.00 -1.85 0.59
N SER A 254 7.30 -0.57 0.81
CA SER A 254 6.68 0.56 0.14
C SER A 254 7.62 1.13 -0.93
N THR A 255 7.11 1.36 -2.14
CA THR A 255 7.85 2.04 -3.20
C THR A 255 7.59 3.55 -3.22
N VAL A 256 6.83 4.06 -2.25
CA VAL A 256 6.40 5.46 -2.16
C VAL A 256 7.47 6.33 -1.50
N ASN A 257 8.24 5.74 -0.58
CA ASN A 257 9.25 6.47 0.18
C ASN A 257 10.68 5.98 -0.13
N PRO A 258 11.69 6.80 0.13
CA PRO A 258 13.09 6.41 0.00
C PRO A 258 13.42 5.21 0.89
N GLY A 259 14.21 4.27 0.35
CA GLY A 259 14.63 3.07 1.07
C GLY A 259 13.58 1.95 1.15
N GLY A 260 12.37 2.18 0.65
CA GLY A 260 11.32 1.16 0.58
C GLY A 260 10.75 0.72 1.93
N TRP A 261 10.89 1.55 2.98
CA TRP A 261 10.44 1.22 4.31
C TRP A 261 8.91 1.11 4.40
N PRO A 262 8.37 0.24 5.27
CA PRO A 262 6.95 0.28 5.63
C PRO A 262 6.55 1.69 6.11
N PRO A 263 5.35 2.17 5.80
CA PRO A 263 4.95 3.56 6.06
C PRO A 263 5.21 4.05 7.50
N THR A 264 4.83 3.25 8.52
CA THR A 264 5.06 3.60 9.93
C THR A 264 6.55 3.68 10.26
N VAL A 265 7.35 2.71 9.78
CA VAL A 265 8.80 2.68 10.01
C VAL A 265 9.48 3.88 9.36
N TYR A 266 9.04 4.26 8.15
CA TYR A 266 9.55 5.45 7.48
C TYR A 266 9.29 6.72 8.29
N ARG A 267 8.06 6.90 8.79
CA ARG A 267 7.71 8.04 9.65
C ARG A 267 8.57 8.09 10.93
N GLU A 268 8.72 6.95 11.61
CA GLU A 268 9.51 6.86 12.85
C GLU A 268 10.99 7.19 12.62
N LYS A 269 11.59 6.65 11.56
CA LYS A 269 12.97 6.97 11.18
C LYS A 269 13.17 8.47 10.86
N SER A 270 12.20 9.08 10.19
CA SER A 270 12.26 10.52 9.85
C SER A 270 12.14 11.41 11.08
N ALA A 271 11.38 11.01 12.10
CA ALA A 271 11.28 11.75 13.36
C ALA A 271 12.61 11.73 14.15
N VAL A 272 13.31 10.61 14.16
CA VAL A 272 14.63 10.49 14.83
C VAL A 272 15.68 11.41 14.16
N THR A 273 15.62 11.53 12.84
CA THR A 273 16.58 12.39 12.10
C THR A 273 16.37 13.87 12.40
N CYS A 274 15.11 14.30 12.64
CA CYS A 274 14.81 15.70 13.01
C CYS A 274 15.21 16.07 14.44
N THR A 275 15.33 15.10 15.36
CA THR A 275 15.76 15.35 16.75
C THR A 275 17.27 15.30 16.92
N ALA A 276 18.01 14.80 15.95
CA ALA A 276 19.47 14.68 15.97
C ALA A 276 20.20 15.80 15.17
N ALA A 277 19.45 16.73 14.58
CA ALA A 277 19.95 17.91 13.86
C ALA A 277 19.63 19.19 14.62
#